data_5cfa90f65fd5388f032beac61c59965d
#
_entry.id   5cfa90f65fd5388f032beac61c59965d
#
_cell.length_a   1.000
_cell.length_b   1.000
_cell.length_c   1.000
_cell.angle_alpha   90.00
_cell.angle_beta   90.00
_cell.angle_gamma   90.00
#
_symmetry.space_group_name_H-M   'P 1'
#
loop_
_entity.id
_entity.type
_entity.pdbx_description
1 polymer ?
#
loop_
_entity_poly.entity_id
_entity_poly.type
_entity_poly.pdbx_seq_one_letter_code
_entity_poly.pdbx_strand_id
1 'polypeptide(L)'
;MITVQNYVNGTFVSTKETIEDINPATGEIIANIPRSKSDDVEKAVLAADNAREYWSSLSLDDRRVWLEKIANALEARSEEIATLESLDTGKPIKLARAVDASRSIANFRFFAEFSKDYNKERFEMDDATNHVIFKPVGIAGLITPWNLPLYLLSWKIAPAIVMGNTVVAKPSELTPLTANLLAEVIHEVGLPAGVVNIVHGLGYEAGQTIVSHPKVNLISFTGGTITGKKVAETAAPMFKKLSLELGGKNSTIVLDDVKMDDAIPEIARSGFLNQGQVCLCGSRVLISHKIWDEFTEKFVNYVDNMKVGDPSSDNSDLGALVSFAHRDKVESYIHLAEREGGEILCGGKRPSLESPFDKGAFLKPT
;
A
#
# COMPACT_ATOMS: atom_id res chain seq x y z
N MET A 1 -22.14 3.50 -8.82
CA MET A 1 -21.09 2.48 -9.02
C MET A 1 -19.94 3.14 -9.75
N ILE A 2 -18.73 3.07 -9.19
CA ILE A 2 -17.53 3.69 -9.74
C ILE A 2 -16.99 2.81 -10.88
N THR A 3 -16.49 3.43 -11.96
CA THR A 3 -15.87 2.69 -13.07
C THR A 3 -14.37 2.66 -12.89
N VAL A 4 -13.81 1.47 -12.73
CA VAL A 4 -12.36 1.23 -12.67
C VAL A 4 -11.90 0.62 -13.99
N GLN A 5 -10.79 1.10 -14.53
CA GLN A 5 -10.23 0.62 -15.79
C GLN A 5 -8.72 0.39 -15.66
N ASN A 6 -8.17 -0.49 -16.49
CA ASN A 6 -6.73 -0.52 -16.69
C ASN A 6 -6.28 0.78 -17.36
N TYR A 7 -5.08 1.24 -17.03
CA TYR A 7 -4.43 2.35 -17.73
C TYR A 7 -3.19 1.82 -18.44
N VAL A 8 -3.26 1.73 -19.75
CA VAL A 8 -2.20 1.12 -20.57
C VAL A 8 -1.90 2.04 -21.75
N ASN A 9 -0.64 2.35 -21.96
CA ASN A 9 -0.16 3.18 -23.07
C ASN A 9 -0.90 4.54 -23.18
N GLY A 10 -1.14 5.19 -22.03
CA GLY A 10 -1.81 6.49 -21.98
C GLY A 10 -3.33 6.44 -22.19
N THR A 11 -3.96 5.27 -22.19
CA THR A 11 -5.39 5.10 -22.42
C THR A 11 -6.05 4.20 -21.38
N PHE A 12 -7.34 4.44 -21.10
CA PHE A 12 -8.15 3.60 -20.23
C PHE A 12 -8.73 2.42 -21.02
N VAL A 13 -8.59 1.22 -20.48
CA VAL A 13 -8.96 -0.02 -21.15
C VAL A 13 -9.77 -0.91 -20.22
N SER A 14 -10.93 -1.38 -20.68
CA SER A 14 -11.76 -2.34 -19.97
C SER A 14 -11.43 -3.78 -20.37
N THR A 15 -11.75 -4.74 -19.50
CA THR A 15 -11.68 -6.18 -19.79
C THR A 15 -13.08 -6.78 -19.96
N LYS A 16 -13.16 -8.00 -20.52
CA LYS A 16 -14.45 -8.71 -20.65
C LYS A 16 -14.98 -9.21 -19.30
N GLU A 17 -14.07 -9.64 -18.43
CA GLU A 17 -14.39 -10.14 -17.10
C GLU A 17 -14.06 -9.06 -16.07
N THR A 18 -14.88 -8.97 -15.03
CA THR A 18 -14.69 -8.04 -13.91
C THR A 18 -14.74 -8.77 -12.58
N ILE A 19 -14.26 -8.10 -11.55
CA ILE A 19 -14.32 -8.50 -10.15
C ILE A 19 -15.11 -7.42 -9.42
N GLU A 20 -16.00 -7.79 -8.52
CA GLU A 20 -16.73 -6.84 -7.68
C GLU A 20 -15.82 -6.27 -6.60
N ASP A 21 -15.88 -4.98 -6.42
CA ASP A 21 -15.27 -4.25 -5.32
C ASP A 21 -16.37 -3.92 -4.30
N ILE A 22 -16.11 -4.25 -3.05
CA ILE A 22 -17.11 -4.22 -1.98
C ILE A 22 -16.66 -3.28 -0.88
N ASN A 23 -17.50 -2.30 -0.53
CA ASN A 23 -17.32 -1.49 0.66
C ASN A 23 -17.31 -2.37 1.91
N PRO A 24 -16.20 -2.50 2.63
CA PRO A 24 -16.13 -3.40 3.77
C PRO A 24 -16.96 -2.94 4.97
N ALA A 25 -17.32 -1.67 5.02
CA ALA A 25 -18.14 -1.14 6.12
C ALA A 25 -19.63 -1.43 5.96
N THR A 26 -20.14 -1.58 4.72
CA THR A 26 -21.58 -1.79 4.48
C THR A 26 -21.88 -3.12 3.79
N GLY A 27 -20.92 -3.70 3.07
CA GLY A 27 -21.10 -4.87 2.22
C GLY A 27 -21.69 -4.57 0.84
N GLU A 28 -21.84 -3.31 0.48
CA GLU A 28 -22.36 -2.90 -0.82
C GLU A 28 -21.28 -2.96 -1.91
N ILE A 29 -21.68 -3.32 -3.13
CA ILE A 29 -20.80 -3.25 -4.30
C ILE A 29 -20.63 -1.79 -4.71
N ILE A 30 -19.40 -1.29 -4.74
CA ILE A 30 -19.04 0.10 -5.04
C ILE A 30 -18.44 0.26 -6.43
N ALA A 31 -17.73 -0.76 -6.93
CA ALA A 31 -17.15 -0.74 -8.27
C ALA A 31 -17.11 -2.14 -8.91
N ASN A 32 -16.87 -2.15 -10.23
CA ASN A 32 -16.42 -3.32 -10.96
C ASN A 32 -15.02 -3.04 -11.51
N ILE A 33 -14.08 -3.92 -11.22
CA ILE A 33 -12.67 -3.79 -11.59
C ILE A 33 -12.30 -4.79 -12.69
N PRO A 34 -11.39 -4.45 -13.60
CA PRO A 34 -10.91 -5.37 -14.61
C PRO A 34 -10.30 -6.63 -14.01
N ARG A 35 -10.68 -7.81 -14.50
CA ARG A 35 -9.97 -9.07 -14.25
C ARG A 35 -9.00 -9.32 -15.39
N SER A 36 -7.87 -8.64 -15.34
CA SER A 36 -6.82 -8.78 -16.34
C SER A 36 -6.13 -10.12 -16.26
N LYS A 37 -5.79 -10.65 -17.43
CA LYS A 37 -5.07 -11.91 -17.63
C LYS A 37 -3.74 -11.66 -18.36
N SER A 38 -3.09 -12.73 -18.80
CA SER A 38 -1.77 -12.68 -19.46
C SER A 38 -1.71 -11.70 -20.64
N ASP A 39 -2.74 -11.69 -21.49
CA ASP A 39 -2.77 -10.86 -22.69
C ASP A 39 -2.86 -9.35 -22.36
N ASP A 40 -3.54 -8.99 -21.26
CA ASP A 40 -3.65 -7.60 -20.83
C ASP A 40 -2.32 -7.12 -20.21
N VAL A 41 -1.66 -7.99 -19.45
CA VAL A 41 -0.33 -7.73 -18.91
C VAL A 41 0.70 -7.64 -20.04
N GLU A 42 0.64 -8.50 -21.05
CA GLU A 42 1.52 -8.45 -22.23
C GLU A 42 1.43 -7.07 -22.93
N LYS A 43 0.20 -6.56 -23.14
CA LYS A 43 0.00 -5.22 -23.74
C LYS A 43 0.64 -4.13 -22.88
N ALA A 44 0.49 -4.19 -21.55
CA ALA A 44 1.09 -3.22 -20.63
C ALA A 44 2.63 -3.29 -20.65
N VAL A 45 3.20 -4.49 -20.69
CA VAL A 45 4.65 -4.67 -20.77
C VAL A 45 5.20 -4.19 -22.11
N LEU A 46 4.52 -4.46 -23.21
CA LEU A 46 4.91 -3.95 -24.54
C LEU A 46 4.85 -2.42 -24.59
N ALA A 47 3.82 -1.80 -24.00
CA ALA A 47 3.73 -0.35 -23.89
C ALA A 47 4.91 0.23 -23.07
N ALA A 48 5.24 -0.40 -21.94
CA ALA A 48 6.38 -0.02 -21.12
C ALA A 48 7.72 -0.17 -21.85
N ASP A 49 7.89 -1.24 -22.61
CA ASP A 49 9.10 -1.50 -23.40
C ASP A 49 9.29 -0.46 -24.51
N ASN A 50 8.22 -0.11 -25.20
CA ASN A 50 8.24 0.91 -26.26
C ASN A 50 8.57 2.32 -25.72
N ALA A 51 8.12 2.67 -24.52
CA ALA A 51 8.40 3.96 -23.90
C ALA A 51 9.79 4.05 -23.26
N ARG A 52 10.44 2.92 -23.00
CA ARG A 52 11.65 2.80 -22.18
C ARG A 52 12.83 3.61 -22.72
N GLU A 53 13.09 3.54 -24.00
CA GLU A 53 14.24 4.22 -24.59
C GLU A 53 14.09 5.75 -24.52
N TYR A 54 12.95 6.27 -24.93
CA TYR A 54 12.64 7.69 -24.81
C TYR A 54 12.72 8.16 -23.36
N TRP A 55 12.05 7.47 -22.42
CA TRP A 55 11.99 7.88 -21.02
C TRP A 55 13.38 7.87 -20.35
N SER A 56 14.18 6.84 -20.61
CA SER A 56 15.54 6.74 -20.07
C SER A 56 16.52 7.75 -20.67
N SER A 57 16.26 8.27 -21.87
CA SER A 57 17.10 9.29 -22.51
C SER A 57 16.92 10.71 -21.95
N LEU A 58 15.78 10.97 -21.29
CA LEU A 58 15.53 12.25 -20.63
C LEU A 58 16.53 12.49 -19.50
N SER A 59 16.86 13.76 -19.26
CA SER A 59 17.67 14.12 -18.08
C SER A 59 16.92 13.80 -16.79
N LEU A 60 17.63 13.71 -15.69
CA LEU A 60 17.02 13.53 -14.37
C LEU A 60 16.09 14.71 -14.03
N ASP A 61 16.48 15.92 -14.39
CA ASP A 61 15.69 17.13 -14.17
C ASP A 61 14.38 17.13 -14.97
N ASP A 62 14.42 16.69 -16.24
CA ASP A 62 13.20 16.57 -17.04
C ASP A 62 12.21 15.57 -16.40
N ARG A 63 12.71 14.45 -15.90
CA ARG A 63 11.86 13.45 -15.24
C ARG A 63 11.29 13.96 -13.90
N ARG A 64 12.06 14.75 -13.14
CA ARG A 64 11.59 15.36 -11.88
C ARG A 64 10.39 16.27 -12.06
N VAL A 65 10.36 17.05 -13.14
CA VAL A 65 9.22 17.93 -13.45
C VAL A 65 7.89 17.15 -13.52
N TRP A 66 7.92 15.92 -14.02
CA TRP A 66 6.73 15.06 -14.06
C TRP A 66 6.27 14.62 -12.67
N LEU A 67 7.19 14.30 -11.77
CA LEU A 67 6.84 13.97 -10.38
C LEU A 67 6.18 15.15 -9.68
N GLU A 68 6.69 16.36 -9.88
CA GLU A 68 6.12 17.58 -9.31
C GLU A 68 4.72 17.87 -9.88
N LYS A 69 4.51 17.69 -11.17
CA LYS A 69 3.17 17.81 -11.80
C LYS A 69 2.18 16.81 -11.20
N ILE A 70 2.58 15.55 -11.05
CA ILE A 70 1.74 14.51 -10.44
C ILE A 70 1.44 14.87 -8.98
N ALA A 71 2.43 15.28 -8.20
CA ALA A 71 2.24 15.67 -6.80
C ALA A 71 1.24 16.83 -6.66
N ASN A 72 1.36 17.86 -7.50
CA ASN A 72 0.45 19.02 -7.46
C ASN A 72 -0.97 18.64 -7.86
N ALA A 73 -1.14 17.77 -8.85
CA ALA A 73 -2.46 17.29 -9.27
C ALA A 73 -3.11 16.38 -8.20
N LEU A 74 -2.32 15.52 -7.53
CA LEU A 74 -2.80 14.75 -6.38
C LEU A 74 -3.19 15.65 -5.20
N GLU A 75 -2.42 16.70 -4.92
CA GLU A 75 -2.74 17.67 -3.87
C GLU A 75 -4.06 18.37 -4.11
N ALA A 76 -4.33 18.77 -5.34
CA ALA A 76 -5.61 19.37 -5.72
C ALA A 76 -6.81 18.42 -5.51
N ARG A 77 -6.60 17.11 -5.51
CA ARG A 77 -7.61 16.06 -5.29
C ARG A 77 -7.46 15.36 -3.93
N SER A 78 -6.78 15.97 -2.94
CA SER A 78 -6.43 15.30 -1.67
C SER A 78 -7.65 14.82 -0.87
N GLU A 79 -8.75 15.58 -0.84
CA GLU A 79 -9.97 15.16 -0.15
C GLU A 79 -10.71 14.02 -0.87
N GLU A 80 -10.67 14.01 -2.19
CA GLU A 80 -11.19 12.91 -3.00
C GLU A 80 -10.40 11.63 -2.77
N ILE A 81 -9.06 11.73 -2.70
CA ILE A 81 -8.19 10.60 -2.34
C ILE A 81 -8.59 10.04 -0.97
N ALA A 82 -8.71 10.89 0.04
CA ALA A 82 -9.06 10.47 1.38
C ALA A 82 -10.44 9.80 1.44
N THR A 83 -11.41 10.32 0.70
CA THR A 83 -12.76 9.76 0.61
C THR A 83 -12.75 8.38 -0.04
N LEU A 84 -12.05 8.23 -1.17
CA LEU A 84 -11.94 6.94 -1.86
C LEU A 84 -11.16 5.90 -1.04
N GLU A 85 -10.07 6.31 -0.38
CA GLU A 85 -9.32 5.41 0.51
C GLU A 85 -10.17 4.91 1.69
N SER A 86 -10.95 5.80 2.32
CA SER A 86 -11.85 5.43 3.41
C SER A 86 -12.96 4.50 2.94
N LEU A 87 -13.57 4.79 1.78
CA LEU A 87 -14.63 4.00 1.18
C LEU A 87 -14.16 2.57 0.83
N ASP A 88 -12.98 2.47 0.25
CA ASP A 88 -12.41 1.26 -0.33
C ASP A 88 -11.82 0.32 0.74
N THR A 89 -11.15 0.90 1.73
CA THR A 89 -10.45 0.14 2.76
C THR A 89 -11.22 -0.05 4.06
N GLY A 90 -12.25 0.76 4.28
CA GLY A 90 -12.98 0.82 5.56
C GLY A 90 -12.26 1.57 6.67
N LYS A 91 -11.09 2.19 6.43
CA LYS A 91 -10.35 2.96 7.44
C LYS A 91 -11.05 4.30 7.76
N PRO A 92 -10.87 4.87 8.97
CA PRO A 92 -11.41 6.18 9.29
C PRO A 92 -10.91 7.28 8.35
N ILE A 93 -11.81 8.15 7.90
CA ILE A 93 -11.51 9.26 6.98
C ILE A 93 -10.40 10.18 7.50
N LYS A 94 -10.36 10.44 8.82
CA LYS A 94 -9.29 11.21 9.46
C LYS A 94 -7.91 10.59 9.24
N LEU A 95 -7.83 9.25 9.23
CA LEU A 95 -6.58 8.52 8.95
C LEU A 95 -6.22 8.60 7.47
N ALA A 96 -7.19 8.42 6.58
CA ALA A 96 -6.99 8.53 5.14
C ALA A 96 -6.46 9.92 4.73
N ARG A 97 -6.98 11.00 5.32
CA ARG A 97 -6.46 12.36 5.13
C ARG A 97 -5.02 12.52 5.64
N ALA A 98 -4.78 12.08 6.87
CA ALA A 98 -3.49 12.29 7.55
C ALA A 98 -2.36 11.42 6.98
N VAL A 99 -2.67 10.23 6.50
CA VAL A 99 -1.67 9.25 6.04
C VAL A 99 -1.75 9.06 4.52
N ASP A 100 -2.83 8.51 3.99
CA ASP A 100 -2.83 8.04 2.60
C ASP A 100 -2.71 9.19 1.59
N ALA A 101 -3.56 10.22 1.70
CA ALA A 101 -3.50 11.38 0.81
C ALA A 101 -2.19 12.15 0.99
N SER A 102 -1.88 12.53 2.24
CA SER A 102 -0.69 13.31 2.58
C SER A 102 0.61 12.62 2.16
N ARG A 103 0.77 11.33 2.47
CA ARG A 103 2.00 10.58 2.16
C ARG A 103 2.15 10.28 0.68
N SER A 104 1.05 10.07 -0.04
CA SER A 104 1.10 9.83 -1.48
C SER A 104 1.64 11.05 -2.23
N ILE A 105 1.19 12.24 -1.87
CA ILE A 105 1.70 13.51 -2.39
C ILE A 105 3.17 13.70 -2.01
N ALA A 106 3.48 13.50 -0.72
CA ALA A 106 4.84 13.63 -0.19
C ALA A 106 5.84 12.69 -0.86
N ASN A 107 5.43 11.48 -1.24
CA ASN A 107 6.29 10.51 -1.93
C ASN A 107 6.78 11.05 -3.28
N PHE A 108 5.89 11.59 -4.11
CA PHE A 108 6.30 12.17 -5.39
C PHE A 108 7.24 13.37 -5.19
N ARG A 109 6.93 14.27 -4.24
CA ARG A 109 7.79 15.42 -3.90
C ARG A 109 9.15 14.99 -3.35
N PHE A 110 9.16 14.01 -2.44
CA PHE A 110 10.39 13.50 -1.84
C PHE A 110 11.35 12.94 -2.90
N PHE A 111 10.86 12.07 -3.81
CA PHE A 111 11.72 11.50 -4.83
C PHE A 111 12.11 12.50 -5.91
N ALA A 112 11.29 13.51 -6.19
CA ALA A 112 11.68 14.63 -7.03
C ALA A 112 12.84 15.41 -6.39
N GLU A 113 12.79 15.71 -5.10
CA GLU A 113 13.83 16.45 -4.38
C GLU A 113 15.09 15.61 -4.17
N PHE A 114 14.96 14.40 -3.64
CA PHE A 114 16.06 13.48 -3.38
C PHE A 114 16.92 13.22 -4.61
N SER A 115 16.31 13.15 -5.79
CA SER A 115 17.03 12.89 -7.03
C SER A 115 17.94 14.04 -7.48
N LYS A 116 17.79 15.26 -6.95
CA LYS A 116 18.70 16.39 -7.26
C LYS A 116 20.13 16.11 -6.84
N ASP A 117 20.29 15.51 -5.67
CA ASP A 117 21.59 15.25 -5.05
C ASP A 117 22.07 13.82 -5.27
N TYR A 118 21.47 13.10 -6.23
CA TYR A 118 21.87 11.73 -6.53
C TYR A 118 23.26 11.71 -7.15
N ASN A 119 24.27 11.49 -6.31
CA ASN A 119 25.67 11.68 -6.62
C ASN A 119 26.23 10.65 -7.60
N LYS A 120 27.00 11.15 -8.56
CA LYS A 120 27.92 10.36 -9.35
C LYS A 120 29.20 10.22 -8.52
N GLU A 121 29.46 9.03 -8.00
CA GLU A 121 30.70 8.77 -7.29
C GLU A 121 31.86 8.70 -8.28
N ARG A 122 32.97 9.33 -7.92
CA ARG A 122 34.18 9.37 -8.70
C ARG A 122 35.37 9.06 -7.79
N PHE A 123 36.21 8.16 -8.22
CA PHE A 123 37.40 7.73 -7.50
C PHE A 123 38.63 7.99 -8.39
N GLU A 124 39.55 8.86 -7.91
CA GLU A 124 40.81 9.14 -8.57
C GLU A 124 41.85 8.10 -8.13
N MET A 125 42.64 7.61 -9.08
CA MET A 125 43.79 6.76 -8.90
C MET A 125 45.00 7.43 -9.62
N ASP A 126 46.21 6.96 -9.38
CA ASP A 126 47.41 7.56 -9.96
C ASP A 126 47.41 7.53 -11.49
N ASP A 127 46.80 6.52 -12.11
CA ASP A 127 46.81 6.29 -13.55
C ASP A 127 45.40 6.18 -14.16
N ALA A 128 44.33 6.32 -13.35
CA ALA A 128 42.95 6.16 -13.81
C ALA A 128 41.94 6.97 -12.98
N THR A 129 40.80 7.26 -13.59
CA THR A 129 39.62 7.79 -12.89
C THR A 129 38.48 6.79 -13.03
N ASN A 130 37.93 6.32 -11.93
CA ASN A 130 36.78 5.45 -11.89
C ASN A 130 35.50 6.24 -11.67
N HIS A 131 34.49 5.99 -12.48
CA HIS A 131 33.19 6.60 -12.37
C HIS A 131 32.12 5.54 -12.04
N VAL A 132 31.30 5.79 -11.02
CA VAL A 132 30.07 5.01 -10.80
C VAL A 132 28.93 5.65 -11.57
N ILE A 133 28.35 4.91 -12.49
CA ILE A 133 27.26 5.38 -13.34
C ILE A 133 26.02 4.54 -13.03
N PHE A 134 24.94 5.20 -12.59
CA PHE A 134 23.66 4.58 -12.38
C PHE A 134 22.84 4.63 -13.67
N LYS A 135 22.28 3.48 -14.07
CA LYS A 135 21.41 3.37 -15.24
C LYS A 135 20.08 2.75 -14.87
N PRO A 136 18.98 3.12 -15.56
CA PRO A 136 17.70 2.44 -15.42
C PRO A 136 17.84 0.93 -15.62
N VAL A 137 17.12 0.16 -14.80
CA VAL A 137 17.10 -1.31 -14.90
C VAL A 137 16.27 -1.76 -16.11
N GLY A 138 15.29 -0.95 -16.50
CA GLY A 138 14.37 -1.22 -17.59
C GLY A 138 12.91 -1.13 -17.15
N ILE A 139 12.16 -2.23 -17.24
CA ILE A 139 10.76 -2.30 -16.81
C ILE A 139 10.69 -2.75 -15.35
N ALA A 140 10.01 -1.97 -14.51
CA ALA A 140 9.72 -2.30 -13.13
C ALA A 140 8.29 -2.84 -12.99
N GLY A 141 8.15 -4.09 -12.54
CA GLY A 141 6.90 -4.69 -12.11
C GLY A 141 6.61 -4.33 -10.64
N LEU A 142 5.55 -3.60 -10.39
CA LEU A 142 5.20 -3.10 -9.05
C LEU A 142 3.91 -3.75 -8.58
N ILE A 143 3.96 -4.43 -7.44
CA ILE A 143 2.80 -5.12 -6.87
C ILE A 143 2.57 -4.60 -5.46
N THR A 144 1.39 -4.02 -5.19
CA THR A 144 1.07 -3.38 -3.92
C THR A 144 -0.11 -4.05 -3.21
N PRO A 145 -0.10 -4.02 -1.87
CA PRO A 145 -1.16 -4.57 -1.04
C PRO A 145 -2.32 -3.58 -0.89
N TRP A 146 -3.31 -3.99 -0.11
CA TRP A 146 -4.58 -3.32 0.11
C TRP A 146 -4.61 -2.37 1.33
N ASN A 147 -3.63 -2.40 2.21
CA ASN A 147 -3.74 -1.72 3.52
C ASN A 147 -3.46 -0.20 3.49
N LEU A 148 -2.59 0.23 2.59
CA LEU A 148 -2.24 1.63 2.33
C LEU A 148 -2.11 1.82 0.81
N PRO A 149 -3.23 1.75 0.05
CA PRO A 149 -3.22 1.56 -1.40
C PRO A 149 -2.39 2.59 -2.16
N LEU A 150 -2.82 3.85 -2.19
CA LEU A 150 -2.14 4.90 -2.94
C LEU A 150 -0.77 5.24 -2.34
N TYR A 151 -0.66 5.23 -1.00
CA TYR A 151 0.62 5.48 -0.33
C TYR A 151 1.72 4.51 -0.83
N LEU A 152 1.45 3.20 -0.81
CA LEU A 152 2.43 2.20 -1.21
C LEU A 152 2.63 2.13 -2.73
N LEU A 153 1.62 2.45 -3.51
CA LEU A 153 1.72 2.54 -4.96
C LEU A 153 2.60 3.72 -5.38
N SER A 154 2.37 4.91 -4.81
CA SER A 154 3.19 6.11 -5.06
C SER A 154 4.64 5.92 -4.63
N TRP A 155 4.87 5.23 -3.48
CA TRP A 155 6.20 4.88 -2.96
C TRP A 155 7.03 4.02 -3.91
N LYS A 156 6.39 3.28 -4.82
CA LYS A 156 7.05 2.45 -5.82
C LYS A 156 7.15 3.13 -7.19
N ILE A 157 6.08 3.81 -7.63
CA ILE A 157 6.06 4.47 -8.95
C ILE A 157 7.04 5.64 -8.98
N ALA A 158 7.03 6.53 -7.99
CA ALA A 158 7.85 7.74 -8.00
C ALA A 158 9.35 7.46 -8.15
N PRO A 159 10.00 6.61 -7.33
CA PRO A 159 11.42 6.29 -7.50
C PRO A 159 11.70 5.55 -8.81
N ALA A 160 10.79 4.67 -9.27
CA ALA A 160 11.00 3.93 -10.50
C ALA A 160 11.10 4.88 -11.71
N ILE A 161 10.12 5.80 -11.85
CA ILE A 161 10.08 6.69 -13.03
C ILE A 161 11.12 7.80 -12.97
N VAL A 162 11.42 8.38 -11.81
CA VAL A 162 12.47 9.42 -11.72
C VAL A 162 13.84 8.86 -12.09
N MET A 163 14.11 7.60 -11.75
CA MET A 163 15.37 6.92 -12.12
C MET A 163 15.37 6.37 -13.56
N GLY A 164 14.35 6.72 -14.37
CA GLY A 164 14.30 6.42 -15.80
C GLY A 164 13.76 5.04 -16.16
N ASN A 165 13.17 4.31 -15.22
CA ASN A 165 12.48 3.06 -15.52
C ASN A 165 11.06 3.33 -16.02
N THR A 166 10.50 2.39 -16.79
CA THR A 166 9.08 2.32 -17.06
C THR A 166 8.40 1.31 -16.15
N VAL A 167 7.09 1.43 -15.96
CA VAL A 167 6.36 0.73 -14.90
C VAL A 167 5.19 -0.06 -15.44
N VAL A 168 5.04 -1.29 -14.94
CA VAL A 168 3.79 -2.05 -14.97
C VAL A 168 3.37 -2.33 -13.53
N ALA A 169 2.33 -1.66 -13.05
CA ALA A 169 1.87 -1.74 -11.68
C ALA A 169 0.59 -2.55 -11.56
N LYS A 170 0.51 -3.42 -10.54
CA LYS A 170 -0.71 -4.13 -10.14
C LYS A 170 -1.06 -3.78 -8.69
N PRO A 171 -2.01 -2.86 -8.47
CA PRO A 171 -2.56 -2.63 -7.14
C PRO A 171 -3.39 -3.83 -6.66
N SER A 172 -3.71 -3.88 -5.38
CA SER A 172 -4.61 -4.92 -4.85
C SER A 172 -5.99 -4.84 -5.50
N GLU A 173 -6.57 -5.98 -5.75
CA GLU A 173 -7.96 -6.13 -6.20
C GLU A 173 -8.99 -5.77 -5.14
N LEU A 174 -8.59 -5.67 -3.89
CA LEU A 174 -9.48 -5.30 -2.77
C LEU A 174 -9.61 -3.78 -2.57
N THR A 175 -8.73 -2.99 -3.19
CA THR A 175 -8.67 -1.54 -2.97
C THR A 175 -8.14 -0.84 -4.22
N PRO A 176 -8.92 -0.83 -5.31
CA PRO A 176 -8.49 -0.33 -6.62
C PRO A 176 -8.73 1.16 -6.84
N LEU A 177 -9.61 1.80 -6.04
CA LEU A 177 -10.19 3.10 -6.39
C LEU A 177 -9.14 4.21 -6.51
N THR A 178 -8.22 4.30 -5.57
CA THR A 178 -7.19 5.35 -5.61
C THR A 178 -6.07 5.07 -6.61
N ALA A 179 -5.87 3.82 -7.02
CA ALA A 179 -5.01 3.50 -8.15
C ALA A 179 -5.64 3.96 -9.48
N ASN A 180 -6.97 3.86 -9.62
CA ASN A 180 -7.70 4.43 -10.75
C ASN A 180 -7.61 5.96 -10.77
N LEU A 181 -7.79 6.62 -9.61
CA LEU A 181 -7.60 8.07 -9.48
C LEU A 181 -6.17 8.49 -9.87
N LEU A 182 -5.15 7.73 -9.46
CA LEU A 182 -3.76 8.00 -9.89
C LEU A 182 -3.60 7.89 -11.42
N ALA A 183 -4.27 6.92 -12.04
CA ALA A 183 -4.27 6.81 -13.52
C ALA A 183 -4.90 8.04 -14.18
N GLU A 184 -6.01 8.56 -13.63
CA GLU A 184 -6.63 9.80 -14.10
C GLU A 184 -5.68 10.98 -13.97
N VAL A 185 -5.04 11.15 -12.82
CA VAL A 185 -4.02 12.20 -12.60
C VAL A 185 -2.86 12.08 -13.59
N ILE A 186 -2.33 10.87 -13.80
CA ILE A 186 -1.25 10.63 -14.76
C ILE A 186 -1.68 11.00 -16.18
N HIS A 187 -2.91 10.69 -16.55
CA HIS A 187 -3.49 11.05 -17.84
C HIS A 187 -3.66 12.56 -17.99
N GLU A 188 -4.23 13.22 -17.01
CA GLU A 188 -4.49 14.68 -16.99
C GLU A 188 -3.20 15.51 -17.06
N VAL A 189 -2.14 15.13 -16.36
CA VAL A 189 -0.85 15.82 -16.43
C VAL A 189 -0.10 15.56 -17.73
N GLY A 190 -0.56 14.59 -18.55
CA GLY A 190 0.02 14.25 -19.82
C GLY A 190 1.36 13.52 -19.74
N LEU A 191 1.56 12.66 -18.72
CA LEU A 191 2.77 11.83 -18.66
C LEU A 191 2.92 11.01 -19.95
N PRO A 192 4.11 10.92 -20.57
CA PRO A 192 4.29 10.19 -21.82
C PRO A 192 3.73 8.77 -21.76
N ALA A 193 2.98 8.40 -22.81
CA ALA A 193 2.31 7.10 -22.90
C ALA A 193 3.29 5.94 -22.69
N GLY A 194 2.89 4.92 -21.95
CA GLY A 194 3.69 3.73 -21.67
C GLY A 194 4.69 3.87 -20.51
N VAL A 195 4.98 5.07 -20.00
CA VAL A 195 5.89 5.25 -18.85
C VAL A 195 5.33 4.60 -17.60
N VAL A 196 4.04 4.80 -17.33
CA VAL A 196 3.30 4.13 -16.27
C VAL A 196 2.11 3.40 -16.86
N ASN A 197 1.98 2.12 -16.53
CA ASN A 197 0.86 1.29 -16.89
C ASN A 197 0.31 0.64 -15.62
N ILE A 198 -1.00 0.72 -15.41
CA ILE A 198 -1.69 0.15 -14.24
C ILE A 198 -2.66 -0.92 -14.73
N VAL A 199 -2.46 -2.15 -14.23
CA VAL A 199 -3.26 -3.32 -14.61
C VAL A 199 -3.93 -3.88 -13.36
N HIS A 200 -5.25 -3.87 -13.34
CA HIS A 200 -6.05 -4.47 -12.27
C HIS A 200 -6.25 -5.97 -12.52
N GLY A 201 -6.49 -6.74 -11.47
CA GLY A 201 -6.73 -8.18 -11.57
C GLY A 201 -6.21 -8.96 -10.37
N LEU A 202 -6.43 -10.27 -10.41
CA LEU A 202 -6.06 -11.16 -9.31
C LEU A 202 -4.54 -11.37 -9.22
N GLY A 203 -4.03 -11.49 -7.99
CA GLY A 203 -2.60 -11.66 -7.76
C GLY A 203 -2.01 -12.89 -8.46
N TYR A 204 -2.75 -14.02 -8.49
CA TYR A 204 -2.31 -15.26 -9.11
C TYR A 204 -2.53 -15.32 -10.64
N GLU A 205 -3.18 -14.32 -11.23
CA GLU A 205 -3.35 -14.13 -12.68
C GLU A 205 -2.42 -13.00 -13.16
N ALA A 206 -2.85 -11.76 -13.07
CA ALA A 206 -2.08 -10.60 -13.54
C ALA A 206 -0.75 -10.43 -12.78
N GLY A 207 -0.75 -10.59 -11.45
CA GLY A 207 0.47 -10.46 -10.64
C GLY A 207 1.51 -11.51 -11.00
N GLN A 208 1.11 -12.78 -11.09
CA GLN A 208 2.02 -13.87 -11.48
C GLN A 208 2.59 -13.66 -12.90
N THR A 209 1.77 -13.16 -13.83
CA THR A 209 2.23 -12.85 -15.20
C THR A 209 3.30 -11.76 -15.21
N ILE A 210 3.13 -10.69 -14.43
CA ILE A 210 4.14 -9.62 -14.28
C ILE A 210 5.45 -10.20 -13.72
N VAL A 211 5.38 -11.03 -12.67
CA VAL A 211 6.57 -11.61 -12.02
C VAL A 211 7.34 -12.52 -12.96
N SER A 212 6.64 -13.34 -13.77
CA SER A 212 7.25 -14.30 -14.69
C SER A 212 7.61 -13.71 -16.08
N HIS A 213 7.22 -12.46 -16.37
CA HIS A 213 7.41 -11.88 -17.69
C HIS A 213 8.89 -11.60 -18.00
N PRO A 214 9.47 -12.08 -19.13
CA PRO A 214 10.92 -12.00 -19.40
C PRO A 214 11.44 -10.56 -19.55
N LYS A 215 10.62 -9.62 -20.03
CA LYS A 215 11.02 -8.21 -20.21
C LYS A 215 10.93 -7.38 -18.92
N VAL A 216 10.32 -7.88 -17.85
CA VAL A 216 10.29 -7.20 -16.56
C VAL A 216 11.56 -7.53 -15.79
N ASN A 217 12.39 -6.51 -15.56
CA ASN A 217 13.75 -6.68 -15.03
C ASN A 217 13.83 -6.57 -13.50
N LEU A 218 12.87 -5.86 -12.89
CA LEU A 218 12.79 -5.63 -11.45
C LEU A 218 11.37 -5.91 -10.99
N ILE A 219 11.24 -6.58 -9.85
CA ILE A 219 9.96 -6.73 -9.13
C ILE A 219 10.08 -6.02 -7.78
N SER A 220 9.21 -5.05 -7.54
CA SER A 220 8.99 -4.49 -6.21
C SER A 220 7.63 -4.96 -5.70
N PHE A 221 7.66 -5.85 -4.72
CA PHE A 221 6.49 -6.48 -4.11
C PHE A 221 6.34 -6.02 -2.66
N THR A 222 5.13 -5.65 -2.27
CA THR A 222 4.75 -5.50 -0.86
C THR A 222 3.52 -6.37 -0.59
N GLY A 223 3.57 -7.21 0.44
CA GLY A 223 2.48 -8.11 0.79
C GLY A 223 2.84 -9.18 1.81
N GLY A 224 2.10 -10.28 1.81
CA GLY A 224 2.31 -11.37 2.76
C GLY A 224 3.57 -12.20 2.45
N THR A 225 4.23 -12.70 3.50
CA THR A 225 5.47 -13.49 3.42
C THR A 225 5.36 -14.71 2.51
N ILE A 226 4.22 -15.43 2.54
CA ILE A 226 3.99 -16.61 1.69
C ILE A 226 4.01 -16.22 0.20
N THR A 227 3.37 -15.11 -0.15
CA THR A 227 3.35 -14.61 -1.53
C THR A 227 4.73 -14.07 -1.92
N GLY A 228 5.43 -13.36 -1.02
CA GLY A 228 6.80 -12.89 -1.27
C GLY A 228 7.76 -14.03 -1.56
N LYS A 229 7.63 -15.16 -0.87
CA LYS A 229 8.40 -16.37 -1.16
C LYS A 229 8.15 -16.87 -2.59
N LYS A 230 6.88 -16.96 -3.02
CA LYS A 230 6.53 -17.38 -4.40
C LYS A 230 7.06 -16.41 -5.46
N VAL A 231 6.99 -15.10 -5.17
CA VAL A 231 7.57 -14.07 -6.05
C VAL A 231 9.09 -14.29 -6.19
N ALA A 232 9.80 -14.51 -5.09
CA ALA A 232 11.23 -14.77 -5.12
C ALA A 232 11.58 -16.07 -5.88
N GLU A 233 10.86 -17.16 -5.63
CA GLU A 233 11.03 -18.44 -6.31
C GLU A 233 10.83 -18.33 -7.84
N THR A 234 9.88 -17.49 -8.28
CA THR A 234 9.63 -17.26 -9.71
C THR A 234 10.69 -16.35 -10.34
N ALA A 235 11.07 -15.28 -9.65
CA ALA A 235 11.91 -14.23 -10.21
C ALA A 235 13.42 -14.54 -10.17
N ALA A 236 13.90 -15.27 -9.15
CA ALA A 236 15.32 -15.53 -8.94
C ALA A 236 15.97 -16.32 -10.09
N PRO A 237 15.36 -17.38 -10.67
CA PRO A 237 15.93 -18.08 -11.83
C PRO A 237 16.08 -17.20 -13.07
N MET A 238 15.35 -16.09 -13.15
CA MET A 238 15.41 -15.12 -14.26
C MET A 238 16.37 -13.94 -13.96
N PHE A 239 17.11 -13.99 -12.86
CA PHE A 239 18.03 -12.95 -12.40
C PHE A 239 17.41 -11.56 -12.27
N LYS A 240 16.11 -11.47 -11.98
CA LYS A 240 15.42 -10.21 -11.76
C LYS A 240 15.89 -9.57 -10.45
N LYS A 241 15.96 -8.25 -10.42
CA LYS A 241 16.13 -7.52 -9.17
C LYS A 241 14.86 -7.62 -8.35
N LEU A 242 15.01 -7.84 -7.05
CA LEU A 242 13.89 -7.98 -6.12
C LEU A 242 13.98 -6.93 -5.00
N SER A 243 12.86 -6.27 -4.74
CA SER A 243 12.61 -5.49 -3.54
C SER A 243 11.34 -6.07 -2.88
N LEU A 244 11.52 -6.72 -1.73
CA LEU A 244 10.44 -7.41 -1.03
C LEU A 244 10.18 -6.73 0.30
N GLU A 245 8.99 -6.15 0.44
CA GLU A 245 8.46 -5.59 1.66
C GLU A 245 7.39 -6.52 2.21
N LEU A 246 7.63 -7.11 3.37
CA LEU A 246 6.83 -8.20 3.90
C LEU A 246 6.29 -7.86 5.29
N GLY A 247 5.32 -8.65 5.75
CA GLY A 247 4.74 -8.50 7.08
C GLY A 247 5.70 -8.90 8.21
N GLY A 248 5.35 -8.48 9.40
CA GLY A 248 6.11 -8.77 10.61
C GLY A 248 5.22 -8.84 11.84
N LYS A 249 5.85 -9.14 12.99
CA LYS A 249 5.29 -9.07 14.34
C LYS A 249 6.26 -8.28 15.22
N ASN A 250 6.20 -6.94 15.06
CA ASN A 250 7.13 -6.05 15.74
C ASN A 250 6.85 -6.01 17.26
N SER A 251 7.89 -5.76 18.03
CA SER A 251 7.80 -5.65 19.48
C SER A 251 7.88 -4.20 19.91
N THR A 252 7.00 -3.81 20.83
CA THR A 252 7.10 -2.59 21.62
C THR A 252 7.60 -2.98 23.02
N ILE A 253 8.67 -2.37 23.47
CA ILE A 253 9.27 -2.65 24.80
C ILE A 253 8.94 -1.51 25.73
N VAL A 254 8.35 -1.82 26.90
CA VAL A 254 7.91 -0.85 27.92
C VAL A 254 8.72 -1.10 29.18
N LEU A 255 9.60 -0.14 29.50
CA LEU A 255 10.45 -0.16 30.69
C LEU A 255 9.73 0.45 31.90
N ASP A 256 10.26 0.20 33.11
CA ASP A 256 9.62 0.62 34.38
C ASP A 256 9.72 2.12 34.70
N ASP A 257 10.51 2.86 33.95
CA ASP A 257 10.62 4.33 34.05
C ASP A 257 9.71 5.09 33.08
N VAL A 258 8.81 4.38 32.37
CA VAL A 258 7.91 4.97 31.36
C VAL A 258 6.89 5.93 31.98
N LYS A 259 6.63 7.03 31.30
CA LYS A 259 5.47 7.89 31.59
C LYS A 259 4.23 7.32 30.92
N MET A 260 3.39 6.62 31.68
CA MET A 260 2.26 5.84 31.16
C MET A 260 1.26 6.69 30.38
N ASP A 261 0.95 7.90 30.86
CA ASP A 261 -0.03 8.78 30.25
C ASP A 261 0.39 9.25 28.83
N ASP A 262 1.69 9.36 28.58
CA ASP A 262 2.24 9.69 27.26
C ASP A 262 2.38 8.43 26.41
N ALA A 263 2.79 7.30 26.99
CA ALA A 263 3.15 6.08 26.28
C ALA A 263 1.92 5.26 25.83
N ILE A 264 0.90 5.16 26.65
CA ILE A 264 -0.28 4.31 26.39
C ILE A 264 -0.97 4.69 25.07
N PRO A 265 -1.28 5.97 24.79
CA PRO A 265 -1.86 6.36 23.51
C PRO A 265 -0.98 5.99 22.31
N GLU A 266 0.34 6.17 22.42
CA GLU A 266 1.28 5.86 21.36
C GLU A 266 1.43 4.34 21.12
N ILE A 267 1.42 3.55 22.18
CA ILE A 267 1.45 2.08 22.10
C ILE A 267 0.15 1.57 21.48
N ALA A 268 -1.00 2.10 21.90
CA ALA A 268 -2.30 1.78 21.31
C ALA A 268 -2.34 2.18 19.82
N ARG A 269 -1.87 3.37 19.47
CA ARG A 269 -1.72 3.81 18.08
C ARG A 269 -0.82 2.86 17.29
N SER A 270 0.32 2.47 17.84
CA SER A 270 1.24 1.52 17.19
C SER A 270 0.61 0.14 16.95
N GLY A 271 -0.22 -0.34 17.87
CA GLY A 271 -0.87 -1.65 17.76
C GLY A 271 -2.10 -1.67 16.87
N PHE A 272 -2.91 -0.61 16.91
CA PHE A 272 -4.27 -0.60 16.36
C PHE A 272 -4.51 0.40 15.20
N LEU A 273 -3.52 1.24 14.87
CA LEU A 273 -3.65 2.15 13.72
C LEU A 273 -4.05 1.36 12.46
N ASN A 274 -4.99 1.91 11.68
CA ASN A 274 -5.55 1.23 10.51
C ASN A 274 -6.11 -0.17 10.84
N GLN A 275 -6.76 -0.31 11.99
CA GLN A 275 -7.31 -1.56 12.53
C GLN A 275 -6.23 -2.67 12.69
N GLY A 276 -4.99 -2.29 13.02
CA GLY A 276 -3.85 -3.20 13.10
C GLY A 276 -3.33 -3.71 11.76
N GLN A 277 -3.81 -3.16 10.64
CA GLN A 277 -3.50 -3.61 9.29
C GLN A 277 -2.26 -2.91 8.72
N VAL A 278 -1.20 -2.78 9.51
CA VAL A 278 0.07 -2.15 9.09
C VAL A 278 1.22 -3.11 9.36
N CYS A 279 2.15 -3.22 8.41
CA CYS A 279 3.34 -4.08 8.53
C CYS A 279 4.25 -3.70 9.72
N LEU A 280 4.18 -2.45 10.15
CA LEU A 280 4.97 -1.88 11.25
C LEU A 280 4.27 -1.94 12.62
N CYS A 281 3.05 -2.48 12.71
CA CYS A 281 2.30 -2.56 13.97
C CYS A 281 3.12 -3.18 15.09
N GLY A 282 3.17 -2.50 16.25
CA GLY A 282 3.72 -3.01 17.51
C GLY A 282 2.79 -4.07 18.12
N SER A 283 2.63 -5.19 17.42
CA SER A 283 1.66 -6.24 17.74
C SER A 283 2.05 -7.13 18.91
N ARG A 284 3.23 -6.94 19.50
CA ARG A 284 3.69 -7.56 20.73
C ARG A 284 4.18 -6.48 21.67
N VAL A 285 3.53 -6.34 22.82
CA VAL A 285 3.94 -5.39 23.87
C VAL A 285 4.62 -6.16 24.97
N LEU A 286 5.92 -5.92 25.17
CA LEU A 286 6.76 -6.54 26.19
C LEU A 286 6.91 -5.56 27.34
N ILE A 287 6.33 -5.88 28.49
CA ILE A 287 6.19 -4.96 29.61
C ILE A 287 7.08 -5.42 30.76
N SER A 288 7.80 -4.46 31.40
CA SER A 288 8.54 -4.75 32.64
C SER A 288 7.59 -5.31 33.70
N HIS A 289 7.98 -6.40 34.34
CA HIS A 289 7.17 -7.06 35.37
C HIS A 289 6.79 -6.13 36.55
N LYS A 290 7.60 -5.13 36.83
CA LYS A 290 7.36 -4.18 37.95
C LYS A 290 6.13 -3.30 37.75
N ILE A 291 5.75 -3.05 36.48
CA ILE A 291 4.65 -2.16 36.10
C ILE A 291 3.49 -2.89 35.42
N TRP A 292 3.53 -4.22 35.42
CA TRP A 292 2.59 -5.05 34.65
C TRP A 292 1.13 -4.75 34.98
N ASP A 293 0.76 -4.77 36.27
CA ASP A 293 -0.63 -4.62 36.70
C ASP A 293 -1.17 -3.22 36.34
N GLU A 294 -0.43 -2.17 36.73
CA GLU A 294 -0.83 -0.78 36.43
C GLU A 294 -0.89 -0.49 34.93
N PHE A 295 0.12 -0.94 34.20
CA PHE A 295 0.14 -0.74 32.74
C PHE A 295 -1.01 -1.47 32.07
N THR A 296 -1.25 -2.73 32.41
CA THR A 296 -2.29 -3.57 31.79
C THR A 296 -3.68 -2.98 32.06
N GLU A 297 -3.97 -2.57 33.29
CA GLU A 297 -5.25 -1.92 33.64
C GLU A 297 -5.48 -0.66 32.77
N LYS A 298 -4.53 0.25 32.74
CA LYS A 298 -4.62 1.50 32.00
C LYS A 298 -4.70 1.29 30.48
N PHE A 299 -3.90 0.38 29.95
CA PHE A 299 -3.84 0.09 28.53
C PHE A 299 -5.14 -0.55 28.03
N VAL A 300 -5.64 -1.56 28.76
CA VAL A 300 -6.93 -2.22 28.44
C VAL A 300 -8.08 -1.22 28.48
N ASN A 301 -8.14 -0.39 29.53
CA ASN A 301 -9.14 0.67 29.61
C ASN A 301 -9.07 1.65 28.44
N TYR A 302 -7.87 2.06 28.03
CA TYR A 302 -7.70 2.93 26.87
C TYR A 302 -8.19 2.27 25.58
N VAL A 303 -7.81 1.01 25.33
CA VAL A 303 -8.15 0.27 24.11
C VAL A 303 -9.64 -0.05 24.03
N ASP A 304 -10.29 -0.44 25.13
CA ASP A 304 -11.73 -0.76 25.14
C ASP A 304 -12.61 0.48 24.90
N ASN A 305 -12.10 1.68 25.22
CA ASN A 305 -12.75 2.97 24.95
C ASN A 305 -12.52 3.49 23.51
N MET A 306 -11.71 2.84 22.69
CA MET A 306 -11.55 3.23 21.28
C MET A 306 -12.86 3.04 20.51
N LYS A 307 -13.28 4.06 19.78
CA LYS A 307 -14.55 4.09 19.06
C LYS A 307 -14.41 3.36 17.71
N VAL A 308 -15.05 2.19 17.61
CA VAL A 308 -15.21 1.47 16.35
C VAL A 308 -16.54 1.88 15.72
N GLY A 309 -16.53 2.35 14.47
CA GLY A 309 -17.77 2.80 13.83
C GLY A 309 -17.61 3.28 12.39
N ASP A 310 -18.53 4.13 11.96
CA ASP A 310 -18.60 4.71 10.63
C ASP A 310 -17.24 5.27 10.17
N PRO A 311 -16.64 4.73 9.10
CA PRO A 311 -15.37 5.23 8.60
C PRO A 311 -15.42 6.68 8.12
N SER A 312 -16.57 7.17 7.67
CA SER A 312 -16.74 8.54 7.21
C SER A 312 -16.82 9.57 8.33
N SER A 313 -16.98 9.12 9.57
CA SER A 313 -17.07 9.98 10.76
C SER A 313 -15.68 10.30 11.32
N ASP A 314 -15.40 11.58 11.54
CA ASP A 314 -14.18 12.02 12.24
C ASP A 314 -14.12 11.54 13.71
N ASN A 315 -15.24 11.08 14.28
CA ASN A 315 -15.31 10.55 15.65
C ASN A 315 -14.90 9.09 15.77
N SER A 316 -14.75 8.34 14.66
CA SER A 316 -14.33 6.96 14.69
C SER A 316 -12.81 6.85 14.82
N ASP A 317 -12.33 6.06 15.79
CA ASP A 317 -10.90 5.76 15.94
C ASP A 317 -10.49 4.59 15.07
N LEU A 318 -11.39 3.61 14.92
CA LEU A 318 -11.23 2.43 14.10
C LEU A 318 -12.44 2.25 13.18
N GLY A 319 -12.21 1.81 11.97
CA GLY A 319 -13.23 1.48 10.99
C GLY A 319 -13.39 -0.02 10.76
N ALA A 320 -13.85 -0.40 9.57
CA ALA A 320 -13.93 -1.80 9.15
C ALA A 320 -12.56 -2.37 8.77
N LEU A 321 -12.37 -3.66 8.92
CA LEU A 321 -11.30 -4.41 8.28
C LEU A 321 -11.55 -4.46 6.77
N VAL A 322 -10.49 -4.57 5.99
CA VAL A 322 -10.55 -4.44 4.52
C VAL A 322 -11.53 -5.39 3.81
N SER A 323 -11.90 -6.50 4.41
CA SER A 323 -12.86 -7.46 3.83
C SER A 323 -13.43 -8.39 4.90
N PHE A 324 -14.56 -9.01 4.57
CA PHE A 324 -15.18 -10.03 5.42
C PHE A 324 -14.25 -11.23 5.64
N ALA A 325 -13.58 -11.68 4.57
CA ALA A 325 -12.63 -12.79 4.66
C ALA A 325 -11.44 -12.46 5.58
N HIS A 326 -10.96 -11.21 5.54
CA HIS A 326 -9.88 -10.78 6.44
C HIS A 326 -10.36 -10.68 7.89
N ARG A 327 -11.56 -10.16 8.14
CA ARG A 327 -12.20 -10.15 9.46
C ARG A 327 -12.29 -11.56 10.05
N ASP A 328 -12.86 -12.50 9.28
CA ASP A 328 -13.05 -13.87 9.73
C ASP A 328 -11.71 -14.56 10.02
N LYS A 329 -10.68 -14.24 9.23
CA LYS A 329 -9.31 -14.68 9.49
C LYS A 329 -8.77 -14.12 10.81
N VAL A 330 -8.95 -12.82 11.10
CA VAL A 330 -8.51 -12.21 12.36
C VAL A 330 -9.24 -12.84 13.54
N GLU A 331 -10.56 -13.01 13.46
CA GLU A 331 -11.35 -13.72 14.48
C GLU A 331 -10.83 -15.13 14.74
N SER A 332 -10.44 -15.87 13.69
CA SER A 332 -9.90 -17.22 13.84
C SER A 332 -8.58 -17.23 14.65
N TYR A 333 -7.76 -16.19 14.53
CA TYR A 333 -6.53 -16.04 15.33
C TYR A 333 -6.81 -15.65 16.78
N ILE A 334 -7.86 -14.85 17.04
CA ILE A 334 -8.29 -14.56 18.42
C ILE A 334 -8.69 -15.87 19.12
N HIS A 335 -9.55 -16.66 18.49
CA HIS A 335 -9.95 -17.98 19.02
C HIS A 335 -8.77 -18.97 19.13
N LEU A 336 -7.78 -18.86 18.24
CA LEU A 336 -6.57 -19.67 18.35
C LEU A 336 -5.78 -19.29 19.60
N ALA A 337 -5.62 -18.00 19.88
CA ALA A 337 -4.92 -17.52 21.06
C ALA A 337 -5.55 -18.02 22.35
N GLU A 338 -6.90 -18.02 22.44
CA GLU A 338 -7.61 -18.61 23.61
C GLU A 338 -7.32 -20.11 23.76
N ARG A 339 -7.40 -20.87 22.64
CA ARG A 339 -7.09 -22.32 22.67
C ARG A 339 -5.63 -22.62 23.06
N GLU A 340 -4.72 -21.71 22.79
CA GLU A 340 -3.30 -21.80 23.15
C GLU A 340 -3.00 -21.27 24.56
N GLY A 341 -4.04 -20.90 25.33
CA GLY A 341 -3.94 -20.47 26.72
C GLY A 341 -3.77 -18.96 26.90
N GLY A 342 -4.01 -18.17 25.87
CA GLY A 342 -4.10 -16.71 25.95
C GLY A 342 -5.37 -16.26 26.64
N GLU A 343 -5.31 -15.13 27.35
CA GLU A 343 -6.43 -14.48 27.99
C GLU A 343 -6.84 -13.24 27.20
N ILE A 344 -8.13 -13.09 26.86
CA ILE A 344 -8.67 -11.88 26.22
C ILE A 344 -9.03 -10.88 27.31
N LEU A 345 -8.27 -9.80 27.39
CA LEU A 345 -8.50 -8.73 28.37
C LEU A 345 -9.52 -7.68 27.90
N CYS A 346 -9.66 -7.49 26.59
CA CYS A 346 -10.71 -6.65 26.00
C CYS A 346 -10.99 -7.06 24.54
N GLY A 347 -12.08 -6.61 23.97
CA GLY A 347 -12.44 -6.88 22.57
C GLY A 347 -12.93 -8.30 22.33
N GLY A 348 -12.27 -9.05 21.46
CA GLY A 348 -12.58 -10.45 21.12
C GLY A 348 -13.91 -10.67 20.39
N LYS A 349 -14.62 -9.62 19.99
CA LYS A 349 -15.98 -9.70 19.41
C LYS A 349 -16.24 -8.60 18.39
N ARG A 350 -17.26 -8.81 17.56
CA ARG A 350 -17.79 -7.78 16.67
C ARG A 350 -18.52 -6.71 17.48
N PRO A 351 -18.39 -5.41 17.13
CA PRO A 351 -19.17 -4.35 17.76
C PRO A 351 -20.65 -4.45 17.34
N SER A 352 -21.56 -3.98 18.21
CA SER A 352 -22.94 -3.76 17.82
C SER A 352 -23.04 -2.35 17.20
N LEU A 353 -23.30 -2.27 15.91
CA LEU A 353 -23.44 -1.03 15.16
C LEU A 353 -24.84 -0.95 14.56
N GLU A 354 -25.31 0.27 14.30
CA GLU A 354 -26.57 0.50 13.60
C GLU A 354 -26.40 0.34 12.08
N SER A 355 -27.52 0.08 11.38
CA SER A 355 -27.54 0.04 9.91
C SER A 355 -27.06 1.39 9.34
N PRO A 356 -26.24 1.38 8.26
CA PRO A 356 -25.90 0.24 7.41
C PRO A 356 -24.65 -0.54 7.85
N PHE A 357 -24.04 -0.21 9.00
CA PHE A 357 -22.75 -0.76 9.45
C PHE A 357 -22.87 -2.08 10.23
N ASP A 358 -24.08 -2.46 10.62
CA ASP A 358 -24.39 -3.70 11.36
C ASP A 358 -23.92 -4.97 10.66
N LYS A 359 -23.80 -4.93 9.33
CA LYS A 359 -23.33 -6.04 8.49
C LYS A 359 -21.88 -5.92 8.04
N GLY A 360 -21.19 -4.85 8.40
CA GLY A 360 -19.83 -4.57 7.95
C GLY A 360 -18.76 -5.50 8.54
N ALA A 361 -17.57 -5.40 8.01
CA ALA A 361 -16.41 -6.19 8.41
C ALA A 361 -15.71 -5.61 9.67
N PHE A 362 -16.47 -5.25 10.69
CA PHE A 362 -15.95 -4.67 11.92
C PHE A 362 -15.55 -5.71 12.95
N LEU A 363 -14.52 -5.38 13.72
CA LEU A 363 -14.04 -6.14 14.87
C LEU A 363 -13.52 -5.16 15.94
N LYS A 364 -13.80 -5.43 17.21
CA LYS A 364 -13.22 -4.64 18.30
C LYS A 364 -11.71 -4.85 18.40
N PRO A 365 -10.93 -3.83 18.78
CA PRO A 365 -9.52 -4.01 19.12
C PRO A 365 -9.42 -5.01 20.28
N THR A 366 -8.49 -5.95 20.13
CA THR A 366 -8.40 -7.14 21.01
C THR A 366 -6.99 -7.32 21.51
#